data_de8562d2bafbfaad83ee610c3392e264
#
_entry.id   de8562d2bafbfaad83ee610c3392e264
#
_cell.length_a   1.000
_cell.length_b   1.000
_cell.length_c   1.000
_cell.angle_alpha   90.00
_cell.angle_beta   90.00
_cell.angle_gamma   90.00
#
_symmetry.space_group_name_H-M   'P 1'
#
loop_
_entity.id
_entity.type
_entity.pdbx_description
1 polymer ?
#
loop_
_entity_poly.entity_id
_entity_poly.type
_entity_poly.pdbx_seq_one_letter_code
_entity_poly.pdbx_strand_id
1 'polypeptide(L)'
;MADIHILGVPMDLGAGRRGVDMGPSALRLARLAGTLRDLGHTLTDHGNVEVPVPEALGGALGLHFLEPITEACRQTLERVNALPPESFPIVLGGDHSISMGSVGGVAAQGRVGVLWIDAH
;
A
#
# COMPACT_ATOMS: atom_id res chain seq x y z
N MET A 1 -2.67 17.90 14.77
CA MET A 1 -3.56 16.80 14.35
C MET A 1 -3.49 16.61 12.85
N ALA A 2 -3.43 15.39 12.39
CA ALA A 2 -3.43 15.07 10.97
C ALA A 2 -4.73 14.36 10.58
N ASP A 3 -5.16 14.58 9.35
CA ASP A 3 -6.22 13.79 8.72
C ASP A 3 -5.56 12.63 7.98
N ILE A 4 -5.66 11.42 8.55
CA ILE A 4 -4.95 10.24 8.10
C ILE A 4 -5.86 9.37 7.25
N HIS A 5 -5.37 9.00 6.07
CA HIS A 5 -6.04 8.10 5.14
C HIS A 5 -5.25 6.81 4.98
N ILE A 6 -5.84 5.69 5.37
CA ILE A 6 -5.23 4.36 5.27
C ILE A 6 -5.69 3.66 4.00
N LEU A 7 -4.74 3.10 3.26
CA LEU A 7 -4.98 2.25 2.10
C LEU A 7 -4.15 0.97 2.23
N GLY A 8 -4.77 -0.19 2.11
CA GLY A 8 -4.06 -1.46 2.09
C GLY A 8 -3.71 -1.92 0.66
N VAL A 9 -2.53 -2.50 0.51
CA VAL A 9 -2.07 -3.13 -0.73
C VAL A 9 -1.54 -4.52 -0.38
N PRO A 10 -2.41 -5.52 -0.33
CA PRO A 10 -2.05 -6.88 0.10
C PRO A 10 -1.31 -7.62 -1.02
N MET A 11 -0.07 -7.23 -1.31
CA MET A 11 0.72 -7.73 -2.42
C MET A 11 1.98 -8.45 -1.95
N ASP A 12 2.21 -9.65 -2.50
CA ASP A 12 3.47 -10.38 -2.39
C ASP A 12 3.95 -10.96 -3.73
N LEU A 13 3.36 -10.48 -4.82
CA LEU A 13 3.69 -10.92 -6.17
C LEU A 13 5.12 -10.54 -6.59
N GLY A 14 5.67 -9.47 -6.01
CA GLY A 14 7.06 -9.03 -6.21
C GLY A 14 8.04 -9.64 -5.20
N ALA A 15 7.56 -10.36 -4.21
CA ALA A 15 8.39 -11.07 -3.24
C ALA A 15 8.70 -12.50 -3.74
N GLY A 16 9.86 -13.02 -3.40
CA GLY A 16 10.24 -14.39 -3.72
C GLY A 16 9.52 -15.46 -2.88
N ARG A 17 8.57 -15.09 -2.05
CA ARG A 17 7.83 -15.99 -1.14
C ARG A 17 6.50 -15.37 -0.73
N ARG A 18 5.57 -16.24 -0.30
CA ARG A 18 4.25 -15.85 0.20
C ARG A 18 4.32 -15.28 1.63
N GLY A 19 3.33 -14.47 1.96
CA GLY A 19 3.00 -14.11 3.34
C GLY A 19 2.93 -12.61 3.62
N VAL A 20 3.70 -11.74 2.96
CA VAL A 20 3.67 -10.30 3.23
C VAL A 20 2.38 -9.62 2.76
N ASP A 21 1.57 -10.28 1.95
CA ASP A 21 0.21 -9.86 1.60
C ASP A 21 -0.74 -9.78 2.82
N MET A 22 -0.40 -10.46 3.90
CA MET A 22 -1.14 -10.36 5.18
C MET A 22 -0.91 -9.04 5.92
N GLY A 23 0.08 -8.24 5.53
CA GLY A 23 0.48 -7.01 6.22
C GLY A 23 -0.66 -6.05 6.54
N PRO A 24 -1.51 -5.66 5.58
CA PRO A 24 -2.63 -4.75 5.85
C PRO A 24 -3.60 -5.27 6.90
N SER A 25 -3.97 -6.55 6.84
CA SER A 25 -4.84 -7.18 7.84
C SER A 25 -4.18 -7.28 9.20
N ALA A 26 -2.91 -7.67 9.26
CA ALA A 26 -2.15 -7.80 10.51
C ALA A 26 -2.05 -6.46 11.25
N LEU A 27 -1.74 -5.37 10.54
CA LEU A 27 -1.65 -4.04 11.13
C LEU A 27 -3.01 -3.51 11.62
N ARG A 28 -4.10 -3.80 10.91
CA ARG A 28 -5.45 -3.46 11.35
C ARG A 28 -5.84 -4.23 12.61
N LEU A 29 -5.55 -5.54 12.68
CA LEU A 29 -5.78 -6.36 13.86
C LEU A 29 -4.92 -5.91 15.05
N ALA A 30 -3.71 -5.42 14.81
CA ALA A 30 -2.84 -4.82 15.82
C ALA A 30 -3.31 -3.43 16.30
N ARG A 31 -4.54 -3.00 15.96
CA ARG A 31 -5.16 -1.76 16.37
C ARG A 31 -4.47 -0.48 15.86
N LEU A 32 -3.83 -0.51 14.69
CA LEU A 32 -3.21 0.69 14.10
C LEU A 32 -4.17 1.89 14.13
N ALA A 33 -5.39 1.72 13.62
CA ALA A 33 -6.38 2.80 13.58
C ALA A 33 -6.77 3.31 14.96
N GLY A 34 -6.92 2.41 15.95
CA GLY A 34 -7.21 2.78 17.34
C GLY A 34 -6.08 3.62 17.93
N THR A 35 -4.85 3.16 17.79
CA THR A 35 -3.67 3.87 18.29
C THR A 35 -3.55 5.29 17.70
N LEU A 36 -3.77 5.43 16.40
CA LEU A 36 -3.72 6.75 15.75
C LEU A 36 -4.83 7.69 16.24
N ARG A 37 -6.04 7.17 16.47
CA ARG A 37 -7.13 7.97 17.08
C ARG A 37 -6.83 8.36 18.52
N ASP A 38 -6.26 7.46 19.31
CA ASP A 38 -5.86 7.73 20.70
C ASP A 38 -4.78 8.82 20.78
N LEU A 39 -3.98 8.99 19.71
CA LEU A 39 -3.04 10.10 19.54
C LEU A 39 -3.69 11.41 19.06
N GLY A 40 -4.99 11.42 18.83
CA GLY A 40 -5.76 12.62 18.47
C GLY A 40 -5.87 12.89 16.97
N HIS A 41 -5.56 11.92 16.11
CA HIS A 41 -5.72 12.06 14.66
C HIS A 41 -7.14 11.70 14.20
N THR A 42 -7.61 12.35 13.14
CA THR A 42 -8.75 11.87 12.37
C THR A 42 -8.29 10.77 11.42
N LEU A 43 -9.18 9.81 11.12
CA LEU A 43 -8.73 8.65 10.34
C LEU A 43 -9.85 8.09 9.47
N THR A 44 -9.55 7.91 8.19
CA THR A 44 -10.39 7.22 7.21
C THR A 44 -9.65 6.01 6.66
N ASP A 45 -10.24 4.83 6.79
CA ASP A 45 -9.69 3.60 6.19
C ASP A 45 -10.44 3.30 4.89
N HIS A 46 -9.71 3.26 3.78
CA HIS A 46 -10.26 3.04 2.43
C HIS A 46 -10.28 1.55 2.02
N GLY A 47 -9.95 0.65 2.94
CA GLY A 47 -9.83 -0.76 2.61
C GLY A 47 -8.59 -1.07 1.77
N ASN A 48 -8.70 -2.05 0.90
CA ASN A 48 -7.58 -2.52 0.09
C ASN A 48 -7.79 -2.24 -1.41
N VAL A 49 -6.69 -2.13 -2.15
CA VAL A 49 -6.71 -2.35 -3.60
C VAL A 49 -6.90 -3.84 -3.89
N GLU A 50 -7.40 -4.16 -5.08
CA GLU A 50 -7.53 -5.55 -5.50
C GLU A 50 -6.18 -6.09 -5.96
N VAL A 51 -5.74 -7.17 -5.32
CA VAL A 51 -4.54 -7.90 -5.70
C VAL A 51 -4.88 -9.37 -5.77
N PRO A 52 -4.68 -10.03 -6.94
CA PRO A 52 -4.96 -11.46 -7.04
C PRO A 52 -3.96 -12.27 -6.22
N VAL A 53 -4.40 -13.42 -5.71
CA VAL A 53 -3.50 -14.36 -5.06
C VAL A 53 -2.72 -15.16 -6.10
N PRO A 54 -1.42 -15.40 -5.93
CA PRO A 54 -0.58 -16.09 -6.92
C PRO A 54 -1.10 -17.46 -7.33
N GLU A 55 -1.68 -18.20 -6.39
CA GLU A 55 -2.24 -19.54 -6.62
C GLU A 55 -3.39 -19.53 -7.65
N ALA A 56 -4.13 -18.42 -7.73
CA ALA A 56 -5.19 -18.24 -8.72
C ALA A 56 -4.68 -17.90 -10.12
N LEU A 57 -3.42 -17.43 -10.22
CA LEU A 57 -2.81 -17.02 -11.49
C LEU A 57 -2.12 -18.17 -12.24
N GLY A 58 -1.97 -19.33 -11.61
CA GLY A 58 -1.49 -20.56 -12.24
C GLY A 58 -0.04 -20.51 -12.77
N GLY A 59 0.80 -19.61 -12.25
CA GLY A 59 2.15 -19.39 -12.76
C GLY A 59 3.26 -19.68 -11.75
N ALA A 60 4.46 -19.95 -12.26
CA ALA A 60 5.67 -19.92 -11.47
C ALA A 60 6.10 -18.47 -11.18
N LEU A 61 6.85 -18.26 -10.09
CA LEU A 61 7.43 -16.97 -9.74
C LEU A 61 8.25 -16.38 -10.91
N GLY A 62 8.15 -15.06 -11.11
CA GLY A 62 8.92 -14.35 -12.13
C GLY A 62 8.12 -13.29 -12.88
N LEU A 63 8.51 -12.99 -14.12
CA LEU A 63 7.85 -11.97 -14.96
C LEU A 63 6.35 -12.23 -15.22
N HIS A 64 5.87 -13.43 -14.89
CA HIS A 64 4.45 -13.79 -15.01
C HIS A 64 3.52 -12.90 -14.17
N PHE A 65 4.05 -12.24 -13.13
CA PHE A 65 3.26 -11.35 -12.29
C PHE A 65 3.41 -9.87 -12.64
N LEU A 66 4.13 -9.54 -13.71
CA LEU A 66 4.36 -8.13 -14.08
C LEU A 66 3.04 -7.38 -14.31
N GLU A 67 2.10 -7.98 -15.02
CA GLU A 67 0.81 -7.34 -15.30
C GLU A 67 -0.03 -7.10 -14.03
N PRO A 68 -0.29 -8.09 -13.16
CA PRO A 68 -1.03 -7.86 -11.92
C PRO A 68 -0.30 -6.93 -10.94
N ILE A 69 1.03 -6.94 -10.88
CA ILE A 69 1.80 -5.96 -10.08
C ILE A 69 1.59 -4.55 -10.64
N THR A 70 1.69 -4.38 -11.94
CA THR A 70 1.48 -3.08 -12.61
C THR A 70 0.08 -2.56 -12.34
N GLU A 71 -0.94 -3.41 -12.44
CA GLU A 71 -2.33 -3.02 -12.17
C GLU A 71 -2.54 -2.61 -10.71
N ALA A 72 -2.00 -3.37 -9.75
CA ALA A 72 -2.09 -3.02 -8.34
C ALA A 72 -1.37 -1.70 -8.02
N CYS A 73 -0.20 -1.47 -8.63
CA CYS A 73 0.52 -0.20 -8.48
C CYS A 73 -0.25 0.97 -9.13
N ARG A 74 -0.88 0.76 -10.28
CA ARG A 74 -1.72 1.78 -10.93
C ARG A 74 -2.91 2.16 -10.05
N GLN A 75 -3.65 1.18 -9.51
CA GLN A 75 -4.76 1.42 -8.59
C GLN A 75 -4.28 2.16 -7.32
N THR A 76 -3.14 1.75 -6.77
CA THR A 76 -2.55 2.41 -5.60
C THR A 76 -2.23 3.88 -5.91
N LEU A 77 -1.58 4.16 -7.04
CA LEU A 77 -1.27 5.51 -7.50
C LEU A 77 -2.53 6.37 -7.62
N GLU A 78 -3.54 5.87 -8.31
CA GLU A 78 -4.79 6.60 -8.53
C GLU A 78 -5.51 6.90 -7.22
N ARG A 79 -5.61 5.91 -6.32
CA ARG A 79 -6.28 6.08 -5.04
C ARG A 79 -5.53 7.03 -4.11
N VAL A 80 -4.19 6.98 -4.08
CA VAL A 80 -3.37 7.91 -3.30
C VAL A 80 -3.45 9.32 -3.87
N ASN A 81 -3.37 9.47 -5.19
CA ASN A 81 -3.51 10.78 -5.85
C ASN A 81 -4.89 11.43 -5.67
N ALA A 82 -5.93 10.62 -5.49
CA ALA A 82 -7.31 11.09 -5.26
C ALA A 82 -7.59 11.52 -3.82
N LEU A 83 -6.67 11.32 -2.88
CA LEU A 83 -6.83 11.73 -1.50
C LEU A 83 -6.79 13.27 -1.38
N PRO A 84 -7.44 13.84 -0.35
CA PRO A 84 -7.36 15.28 -0.12
C PRO A 84 -5.91 15.76 -0.04
N PRO A 85 -5.52 16.87 -0.68
CA PRO A 85 -4.12 17.33 -0.75
C PRO A 85 -3.45 17.54 0.61
N GLU A 86 -4.22 17.92 1.62
CA GLU A 86 -3.72 18.17 2.98
C GLU A 86 -3.75 16.93 3.87
N SER A 87 -4.18 15.79 3.35
CA SER A 87 -4.24 14.55 4.10
C SER A 87 -2.88 13.86 4.21
N PHE A 88 -2.76 12.97 5.20
CA PHE A 88 -1.57 12.15 5.40
C PHE A 88 -1.87 10.69 4.99
N PRO A 89 -1.41 10.24 3.83
CA PRO A 89 -1.62 8.86 3.41
C PRO A 89 -0.72 7.88 4.17
N ILE A 90 -1.31 6.79 4.64
CA ILE A 90 -0.58 5.62 5.14
C ILE A 90 -0.94 4.44 4.25
N VAL A 91 0.03 3.96 3.47
CA VAL A 91 -0.13 2.79 2.62
C VAL A 91 0.43 1.57 3.33
N LEU A 92 -0.45 0.61 3.64
CA LEU A 92 -0.08 -0.63 4.32
C LEU A 92 0.25 -1.71 3.27
N GLY A 93 1.44 -2.20 3.27
CA GLY A 93 1.86 -3.24 2.36
C GLY A 93 2.15 -4.55 3.05
N GLY A 94 2.57 -5.39 2.36
CA GLY A 94 2.96 -5.96 1.10
C GLY A 94 4.46 -5.81 0.85
N ASP A 95 4.86 -6.24 -0.31
CA ASP A 95 6.25 -6.14 -0.73
C ASP A 95 6.62 -4.73 -1.25
N HIS A 96 7.88 -4.49 -1.50
CA HIS A 96 8.39 -3.18 -1.91
C HIS A 96 7.87 -2.66 -3.25
N SER A 97 7.32 -3.52 -4.11
CA SER A 97 6.77 -3.08 -5.40
C SER A 97 5.62 -2.08 -5.25
N ILE A 98 4.92 -2.09 -4.11
CA ILE A 98 3.85 -1.12 -3.83
C ILE A 98 4.34 0.33 -3.79
N SER A 99 5.64 0.55 -3.55
CA SER A 99 6.23 1.90 -3.52
C SER A 99 6.11 2.62 -4.86
N MET A 100 6.09 1.90 -5.97
CA MET A 100 5.86 2.49 -7.30
C MET A 100 4.50 3.21 -7.36
N GLY A 101 3.48 2.60 -6.78
CA GLY A 101 2.15 3.22 -6.71
C GLY A 101 2.05 4.30 -5.63
N SER A 102 2.52 4.03 -4.42
CA SER A 102 2.35 4.95 -3.29
C SER A 102 3.16 6.24 -3.46
N VAL A 103 4.44 6.13 -3.81
CA VAL A 103 5.30 7.29 -4.08
C VAL A 103 4.82 8.02 -5.33
N GLY A 104 4.48 7.28 -6.39
CA GLY A 104 3.93 7.86 -7.62
C GLY A 104 2.65 8.66 -7.38
N GLY A 105 1.75 8.17 -6.53
CA GLY A 105 0.50 8.85 -6.18
C GLY A 105 0.72 10.18 -5.46
N VAL A 106 1.65 10.22 -4.51
CA VAL A 106 2.02 11.46 -3.81
C VAL A 106 2.78 12.42 -4.75
N ALA A 107 3.70 11.90 -5.56
CA ALA A 107 4.49 12.70 -6.50
C ALA A 107 3.64 13.32 -7.63
N ALA A 108 2.48 12.75 -7.94
CA ALA A 108 1.54 13.33 -8.90
C ALA A 108 0.96 14.67 -8.42
N GLN A 109 0.98 14.94 -7.11
CA GLN A 109 0.50 16.19 -6.52
C GLN A 109 1.59 17.26 -6.41
N GLY A 110 2.86 16.93 -6.65
CA GLY A 110 3.98 17.87 -6.57
C GLY A 110 5.33 17.20 -6.37
N ARG A 111 6.35 18.01 -6.16
CA ARG A 111 7.72 17.52 -5.92
C ARG A 111 7.82 16.91 -4.51
N VAL A 112 8.37 15.72 -4.41
CA VAL A 112 8.58 15.02 -3.15
C VAL A 112 10.03 14.61 -2.97
N GLY A 113 10.48 14.57 -1.71
CA GLY A 113 11.70 13.86 -1.32
C GLY A 113 11.31 12.51 -0.74
N VAL A 114 12.12 11.48 -0.95
CA VAL A 114 11.88 10.13 -0.43
C VAL A 114 12.97 9.78 0.57
N LEU A 115 12.55 9.42 1.79
CA LEU A 115 13.42 8.78 2.78
C LEU A 115 13.08 7.28 2.81
N TRP A 116 14.02 6.47 2.36
CA TRP A 116 13.85 5.01 2.28
C TRP A 116 14.51 4.35 3.49
N ILE A 117 13.71 3.74 4.36
CA ILE A 117 14.20 3.02 5.54
C ILE A 117 13.95 1.54 5.31
N ASP A 118 15.01 0.76 5.23
CA ASP A 118 14.98 -0.64 4.82
C ASP A 118 15.97 -1.47 5.64
N ALA A 119 15.68 -2.75 5.80
CA ALA A 119 16.52 -3.69 6.53
C ALA A 119 17.59 -4.37 5.66
N HIS A 120 17.55 -4.18 4.34
CA HIS A 120 18.47 -4.86 3.41
C HIS A 120 18.94 -3.99 2.24
#